data_190edf672d6306bed873acf85366f448
#
_entry.id   190edf672d6306bed873acf85366f448
#
_cell.length_a   1.000
_cell.length_b   1.000
_cell.length_c   1.000
_cell.angle_alpha   90.00
_cell.angle_beta   90.00
_cell.angle_gamma   90.00
#
_symmetry.space_group_name_H-M   'P 1'
#
loop_
_entity.id
_entity.type
_entity.pdbx_description
1 polymer ?
#
loop_
_entity_poly.entity_id
_entity_poly.type
_entity_poly.pdbx_seq_one_letter_code
_entity_poly.pdbx_strand_id
1 'polypeptide(L)'
;MYNPSPDDAVSNGLDMSSLYSTVATLAPLFDRERAEKVDAYTYNPVYGPTNYNIDPILREATLSDRIARYNMANINPNTGANMAFGLQSAVNRNKTIANAYSTKNNAENQMAFNNAQIANQWGQQYADARHIAATEYAQNKANARNINRRNFASALNNWGASLRDKKQTSMDMAALEMLQPMLNYGTEDNVLNRVNKILNRVKNG
;
A
#
# COMPACT_ATOMS: atom_id res chain seq x y z
N MET A 1 -28.46 77.71 4.94
CA MET A 1 -28.74 76.54 4.08
C MET A 1 -27.36 76.01 3.60
N TYR A 2 -26.95 74.90 4.12
CA TYR A 2 -25.71 74.27 3.70
C TYR A 2 -26.03 73.31 2.54
N ASN A 3 -25.47 73.59 1.40
CA ASN A 3 -25.67 72.83 0.18
C ASN A 3 -24.47 71.89 0.07
N PRO A 4 -24.59 70.59 0.38
CA PRO A 4 -23.48 69.66 0.23
C PRO A 4 -23.12 69.50 -1.23
N SER A 5 -21.85 69.67 -1.55
CA SER A 5 -21.24 69.43 -2.86
C SER A 5 -21.53 67.99 -3.32
N PRO A 6 -21.83 67.76 -4.60
CA PRO A 6 -22.07 66.39 -5.11
C PRO A 6 -20.84 65.52 -5.09
N ASP A 7 -19.65 66.03 -4.73
CA ASP A 7 -18.39 65.28 -4.68
C ASP A 7 -18.17 64.51 -3.37
N ASP A 8 -19.06 64.65 -2.35
CA ASP A 8 -18.98 63.92 -1.10
C ASP A 8 -19.64 62.50 -1.16
N ALA A 9 -20.08 62.10 -2.33
CA ALA A 9 -20.40 60.70 -2.54
C ALA A 9 -19.09 59.89 -2.57
N VAL A 10 -18.54 59.67 -1.37
CA VAL A 10 -17.50 58.65 -1.15
C VAL A 10 -18.04 57.37 -1.77
N SER A 11 -17.52 57.08 -2.95
CA SER A 11 -17.70 55.78 -3.58
C SER A 11 -17.17 54.72 -2.63
N ASN A 12 -18.05 54.11 -1.87
CA ASN A 12 -17.78 52.84 -1.16
C ASN A 12 -17.54 51.71 -2.19
N GLY A 13 -16.80 52.03 -3.26
CA GLY A 13 -16.27 51.06 -4.15
C GLY A 13 -15.22 50.24 -3.37
N LEU A 14 -15.59 49.03 -3.02
CA LEU A 14 -14.64 48.04 -2.60
C LEU A 14 -13.44 48.11 -3.54
N ASP A 15 -12.30 48.58 -3.02
CA ASP A 15 -11.05 48.65 -3.79
C ASP A 15 -10.65 47.23 -4.21
N MET A 16 -11.02 46.90 -5.46
CA MET A 16 -10.75 45.58 -6.04
C MET A 16 -9.26 45.21 -5.96
N SER A 17 -8.37 46.21 -5.96
CA SER A 17 -6.94 45.97 -5.83
C SER A 17 -6.59 45.48 -4.44
N SER A 18 -7.28 45.92 -3.39
CA SER A 18 -7.08 45.45 -2.02
C SER A 18 -7.63 44.03 -1.84
N LEU A 19 -8.75 43.69 -2.48
CA LEU A 19 -9.32 42.36 -2.53
C LEU A 19 -8.38 41.39 -3.24
N TYR A 20 -7.82 41.77 -4.40
CA TYR A 20 -6.84 40.92 -5.10
C TYR A 20 -5.59 40.70 -4.29
N SER A 21 -5.07 41.73 -3.60
CA SER A 21 -3.87 41.57 -2.74
C SER A 21 -4.13 40.65 -1.54
N THR A 22 -5.33 40.73 -0.96
CA THR A 22 -5.74 39.88 0.16
C THR A 22 -5.91 38.41 -0.30
N VAL A 23 -6.56 38.17 -1.43
CA VAL A 23 -6.70 36.84 -2.00
C VAL A 23 -5.35 36.23 -2.37
N ALA A 24 -4.44 37.01 -2.98
CA ALA A 24 -3.09 36.54 -3.31
C ALA A 24 -2.28 36.20 -2.06
N THR A 25 -2.42 36.95 -0.97
CA THR A 25 -1.75 36.68 0.30
C THR A 25 -2.28 35.43 1.01
N LEU A 26 -3.56 35.12 0.79
CA LEU A 26 -4.23 33.94 1.35
C LEU A 26 -4.19 32.73 0.42
N ALA A 27 -3.74 32.88 -0.84
CA ALA A 27 -3.62 31.79 -1.80
C ALA A 27 -2.88 30.54 -1.27
N PRO A 28 -1.77 30.67 -0.51
CA PRO A 28 -1.09 29.52 0.09
C PRO A 28 -1.93 28.72 1.08
N LEU A 29 -3.04 29.28 1.59
CA LEU A 29 -3.96 28.54 2.48
C LEU A 29 -4.81 27.52 1.71
N PHE A 30 -4.93 27.69 0.40
CA PHE A 30 -5.72 26.82 -0.46
C PHE A 30 -4.85 25.77 -1.16
N ASP A 31 -3.53 25.98 -1.19
CA ASP A 31 -2.57 25.01 -1.72
C ASP A 31 -2.14 24.07 -0.59
N ARG A 32 -2.91 22.99 -0.45
CA ARG A 32 -2.66 21.99 0.60
C ARG A 32 -1.74 20.89 0.10
N GLU A 33 -0.63 20.76 0.77
CA GLU A 33 0.19 19.55 0.67
C GLU A 33 -0.63 18.34 1.11
N ARG A 34 -0.69 17.34 0.23
CA ARG A 34 -1.32 16.05 0.52
C ARG A 34 -0.23 15.05 0.86
N ALA A 35 -0.51 14.22 1.87
CA ALA A 35 0.38 13.11 2.16
C ALA A 35 0.37 12.13 0.99
N GLU A 36 1.53 11.82 0.44
CA GLU A 36 1.69 10.78 -0.56
C GLU A 36 1.45 9.42 0.09
N LYS A 37 0.58 8.63 -0.53
CA LYS A 37 0.30 7.27 -0.09
C LYS A 37 1.44 6.38 -0.56
N VAL A 38 2.04 5.67 0.37
CA VAL A 38 3.08 4.68 0.09
C VAL A 38 2.41 3.31 0.00
N ASP A 39 2.53 2.66 -1.15
CA ASP A 39 2.03 1.30 -1.33
C ASP A 39 3.11 0.29 -0.91
N ALA A 40 2.70 -0.73 -0.16
CA ALA A 40 3.60 -1.80 0.21
C ALA A 40 4.03 -2.58 -1.04
N TYR A 41 5.32 -2.81 -1.19
CA TYR A 41 5.83 -3.67 -2.25
C TYR A 41 5.30 -5.09 -2.06
N THR A 42 4.63 -5.64 -3.08
CA THR A 42 4.10 -7.00 -3.07
C THR A 42 4.99 -7.90 -3.92
N TYR A 43 5.66 -8.82 -3.27
CA TYR A 43 6.42 -9.89 -3.91
C TYR A 43 5.55 -11.15 -3.96
N ASN A 44 5.48 -11.80 -5.13
CA ASN A 44 4.79 -13.08 -5.26
C ASN A 44 5.79 -14.21 -5.05
N PRO A 45 5.59 -15.11 -4.06
CA PRO A 45 6.50 -16.21 -3.83
C PRO A 45 6.43 -17.23 -4.96
N VAL A 46 7.59 -17.75 -5.36
CA VAL A 46 7.69 -18.85 -6.32
C VAL A 46 7.84 -20.15 -5.54
N TYR A 47 6.84 -21.01 -5.62
CA TYR A 47 6.85 -22.31 -4.98
C TYR A 47 7.55 -23.35 -5.84
N GLY A 48 8.24 -24.29 -5.20
CA GLY A 48 8.81 -25.46 -5.86
C GLY A 48 7.74 -26.50 -6.24
N PRO A 49 8.16 -27.56 -6.95
CA PRO A 49 7.27 -28.66 -7.33
C PRO A 49 6.67 -29.34 -6.10
N THR A 50 5.47 -29.88 -6.24
CA THR A 50 4.74 -30.59 -5.17
C THR A 50 4.64 -32.08 -5.38
N ASN A 51 5.07 -32.58 -6.54
CA ASN A 51 4.93 -33.98 -6.93
C ASN A 51 6.29 -34.54 -7.37
N TYR A 52 6.61 -35.73 -6.89
CA TYR A 52 7.78 -36.51 -7.29
C TYR A 52 7.35 -37.66 -8.19
N ASN A 53 7.82 -37.68 -9.46
CA ASN A 53 7.44 -38.70 -10.43
C ASN A 53 8.26 -39.97 -10.27
N ILE A 54 7.61 -41.08 -9.88
CA ILE A 54 8.22 -42.42 -9.74
C ILE A 54 7.86 -43.36 -10.91
N ASP A 55 7.10 -42.93 -11.90
CA ASP A 55 6.68 -43.78 -13.02
C ASP A 55 7.84 -44.44 -13.76
N PRO A 56 8.98 -43.76 -14.01
CA PRO A 56 10.15 -44.42 -14.59
C PRO A 56 10.62 -45.61 -13.78
N ILE A 57 10.70 -45.48 -12.46
CA ILE A 57 11.17 -46.56 -11.53
C ILE A 57 10.17 -47.74 -11.54
N LEU A 58 8.86 -47.45 -11.54
CA LEU A 58 7.81 -48.47 -11.60
C LEU A 58 7.86 -49.25 -12.91
N ARG A 59 8.07 -48.56 -14.03
CA ARG A 59 8.21 -49.18 -15.35
C ARG A 59 9.45 -50.06 -15.41
N GLU A 60 10.59 -49.58 -14.94
CA GLU A 60 11.84 -50.29 -14.92
C GLU A 60 11.76 -51.56 -14.04
N ALA A 61 11.21 -51.42 -12.82
CA ALA A 61 10.99 -52.56 -11.94
C ALA A 61 10.11 -53.67 -12.56
N THR A 62 9.06 -53.26 -13.26
CA THR A 62 8.14 -54.18 -13.95
C THR A 62 8.78 -54.83 -15.17
N LEU A 63 9.56 -54.08 -15.94
CA LEU A 63 10.26 -54.57 -17.11
C LEU A 63 11.38 -55.56 -16.69
N SER A 64 12.16 -55.20 -15.67
CA SER A 64 13.21 -56.02 -15.13
C SER A 64 12.66 -57.38 -14.61
N ASP A 65 11.55 -57.40 -13.87
CA ASP A 65 10.88 -58.63 -13.43
C ASP A 65 10.46 -59.50 -14.62
N ARG A 66 9.89 -58.89 -15.67
CA ARG A 66 9.45 -59.57 -16.87
C ARG A 66 10.61 -60.24 -17.64
N ILE A 67 11.70 -59.45 -17.83
CA ILE A 67 12.93 -59.97 -18.50
C ILE A 67 13.52 -61.09 -17.70
N ALA A 68 13.63 -60.93 -16.39
CA ALA A 68 14.21 -61.97 -15.51
C ALA A 68 13.43 -63.27 -15.60
N ARG A 69 12.10 -63.24 -15.57
CA ARG A 69 11.23 -64.43 -15.72
C ARG A 69 11.38 -65.07 -17.10
N TYR A 70 11.40 -64.27 -18.17
CA TYR A 70 11.57 -64.75 -19.53
C TYR A 70 12.88 -65.48 -19.72
N ASN A 71 14.00 -64.87 -19.25
CA ASN A 71 15.32 -65.47 -19.34
C ASN A 71 15.41 -66.80 -18.55
N MET A 72 14.84 -66.84 -17.34
CA MET A 72 14.85 -68.06 -16.52
C MET A 72 14.00 -69.18 -17.15
N ALA A 73 12.86 -68.89 -17.71
CA ALA A 73 12.01 -69.87 -18.40
C ALA A 73 12.74 -70.50 -19.61
N ASN A 74 13.58 -69.73 -20.30
CA ASN A 74 14.34 -70.23 -21.46
C ASN A 74 15.60 -71.02 -21.10
N ILE A 75 16.20 -70.73 -19.95
CA ILE A 75 17.49 -71.35 -19.52
C ILE A 75 17.24 -72.64 -18.75
N ASN A 76 16.22 -72.71 -17.91
CA ASN A 76 15.94 -73.81 -17.02
C ASN A 76 14.50 -74.32 -17.18
N PRO A 77 14.29 -75.49 -17.85
CA PRO A 77 12.99 -76.05 -18.03
C PRO A 77 12.35 -76.64 -16.76
N ASN A 78 13.10 -76.71 -15.62
CA ASN A 78 12.59 -77.23 -14.36
C ASN A 78 11.53 -76.31 -13.77
N THR A 79 10.27 -76.79 -13.71
CA THR A 79 9.10 -76.00 -13.27
C THR A 79 9.23 -75.53 -11.81
N GLY A 80 9.81 -76.32 -10.93
CA GLY A 80 10.00 -75.92 -9.52
C GLY A 80 11.01 -74.79 -9.35
N ALA A 81 12.14 -74.84 -10.07
CA ALA A 81 13.13 -73.81 -10.07
C ALA A 81 12.58 -72.49 -10.65
N ASN A 82 11.79 -72.58 -11.74
CA ASN A 82 11.13 -71.42 -12.35
C ASN A 82 10.10 -70.76 -11.43
N MET A 83 9.36 -71.58 -10.65
CA MET A 83 8.39 -71.06 -9.67
C MET A 83 9.12 -70.31 -8.53
N ALA A 84 10.18 -70.92 -7.95
CA ALA A 84 10.95 -70.29 -6.90
C ALA A 84 11.62 -68.99 -7.35
N PHE A 85 12.18 -68.95 -8.56
CA PHE A 85 12.73 -67.73 -9.15
C PHE A 85 11.67 -66.66 -9.43
N GLY A 86 10.51 -67.09 -9.93
CA GLY A 86 9.36 -66.17 -10.15
C GLY A 86 8.88 -65.52 -8.88
N LEU A 87 8.84 -66.27 -7.76
CA LEU A 87 8.52 -65.73 -6.45
C LEU A 87 9.61 -64.72 -5.96
N GLN A 88 10.89 -65.07 -6.08
CA GLN A 88 12.00 -64.22 -5.72
C GLN A 88 12.00 -62.90 -6.55
N SER A 89 11.77 -63.00 -7.86
CA SER A 89 11.67 -61.85 -8.75
C SER A 89 10.51 -60.93 -8.35
N ALA A 90 9.32 -61.50 -8.04
CA ALA A 90 8.17 -60.76 -7.56
C ALA A 90 8.44 -60.04 -6.23
N VAL A 91 9.13 -60.70 -5.29
CA VAL A 91 9.53 -60.06 -4.03
C VAL A 91 10.49 -58.90 -4.26
N ASN A 92 11.49 -59.06 -5.13
CA ASN A 92 12.42 -57.99 -5.46
C ASN A 92 11.73 -56.82 -6.13
N ARG A 93 10.83 -57.08 -7.10
CA ARG A 93 10.01 -56.00 -7.71
C ARG A 93 9.19 -55.27 -6.69
N ASN A 94 8.47 -55.99 -5.81
CA ASN A 94 7.62 -55.36 -4.80
C ASN A 94 8.46 -54.52 -3.81
N LYS A 95 9.66 -54.97 -3.44
CA LYS A 95 10.61 -54.21 -2.62
C LYS A 95 11.05 -52.92 -3.33
N THR A 96 11.38 -52.98 -4.62
CA THR A 96 11.75 -51.82 -5.43
C THR A 96 10.59 -50.82 -5.51
N ILE A 97 9.35 -51.29 -5.74
CA ILE A 97 8.16 -50.48 -5.77
C ILE A 97 7.91 -49.81 -4.40
N ALA A 98 8.00 -50.57 -3.31
CA ALA A 98 7.84 -50.01 -1.96
C ALA A 98 8.87 -48.94 -1.63
N ASN A 99 10.13 -49.17 -2.01
CA ASN A 99 11.20 -48.18 -1.84
C ASN A 99 10.92 -46.92 -2.69
N ALA A 100 10.45 -47.07 -3.92
CA ALA A 100 10.08 -45.93 -4.78
C ALA A 100 8.97 -45.07 -4.15
N TYR A 101 7.94 -45.70 -3.59
CA TYR A 101 6.87 -44.95 -2.87
C TYR A 101 7.38 -44.29 -1.59
N SER A 102 8.28 -44.95 -0.84
CA SER A 102 8.91 -44.33 0.33
C SER A 102 9.73 -43.11 -0.07
N THR A 103 10.52 -43.23 -1.15
CA THR A 103 11.30 -42.09 -1.68
C THR A 103 10.37 -40.95 -2.15
N LYS A 104 9.29 -41.29 -2.83
CA LYS A 104 8.26 -40.31 -3.25
C LYS A 104 7.73 -39.55 -2.05
N ASN A 105 7.24 -40.26 -1.04
CA ASN A 105 6.65 -39.64 0.15
C ASN A 105 7.66 -38.73 0.87
N ASN A 106 8.91 -39.17 1.00
CA ASN A 106 9.96 -38.36 1.62
C ASN A 106 10.27 -37.10 0.80
N ALA A 107 10.35 -37.21 -0.53
CA ALA A 107 10.59 -36.10 -1.43
C ALA A 107 9.44 -35.10 -1.39
N GLU A 108 8.19 -35.58 -1.46
CA GLU A 108 7.00 -34.75 -1.40
C GLU A 108 6.85 -34.03 -0.06
N ASN A 109 7.15 -34.71 1.06
CA ASN A 109 7.16 -34.08 2.38
C ASN A 109 8.22 -32.98 2.46
N GLN A 110 9.40 -33.21 1.89
CA GLN A 110 10.47 -32.21 1.86
C GLN A 110 10.11 -31.00 0.99
N MET A 111 9.47 -31.24 -0.17
CA MET A 111 8.95 -30.18 -1.04
C MET A 111 7.86 -29.36 -0.33
N ALA A 112 6.93 -30.04 0.36
CA ALA A 112 5.89 -29.38 1.15
C ALA A 112 6.50 -28.52 2.27
N PHE A 113 7.50 -29.04 2.99
CA PHE A 113 8.20 -28.29 4.03
C PHE A 113 8.91 -27.04 3.46
N ASN A 114 9.63 -27.19 2.34
CA ASN A 114 10.30 -26.06 1.68
C ASN A 114 9.29 -25.01 1.21
N ASN A 115 8.18 -25.42 0.64
CA ASN A 115 7.11 -24.51 0.20
C ASN A 115 6.46 -23.79 1.39
N ALA A 116 6.28 -24.47 2.52
CA ALA A 116 5.81 -23.85 3.76
C ALA A 116 6.80 -22.80 4.31
N GLN A 117 8.10 -23.08 4.24
CA GLN A 117 9.13 -22.10 4.61
C GLN A 117 9.08 -20.85 3.71
N ILE A 118 8.96 -21.05 2.39
CA ILE A 118 8.83 -19.94 1.43
C ILE A 118 7.59 -19.11 1.77
N ALA A 119 6.44 -19.74 2.04
CA ALA A 119 5.21 -19.07 2.42
C ALA A 119 5.37 -18.26 3.71
N ASN A 120 6.03 -18.82 4.73
CA ASN A 120 6.26 -18.14 6.00
C ASN A 120 7.20 -16.93 5.84
N GLN A 121 8.31 -17.09 5.11
CA GLN A 121 9.25 -16.01 4.83
C GLN A 121 8.57 -14.89 4.04
N TRP A 122 7.77 -15.23 3.03
CA TRP A 122 6.98 -14.25 2.28
C TRP A 122 5.98 -13.52 3.19
N GLY A 123 5.28 -14.25 4.05
CA GLY A 123 4.33 -13.65 5.00
C GLY A 123 5.00 -12.62 5.92
N GLN A 124 6.18 -12.91 6.43
CA GLN A 124 6.97 -11.98 7.24
C GLN A 124 7.40 -10.75 6.42
N GLN A 125 8.00 -10.94 5.26
CA GLN A 125 8.43 -9.85 4.38
C GLN A 125 7.26 -8.95 3.97
N TYR A 126 6.10 -9.54 3.68
CA TYR A 126 4.89 -8.79 3.35
C TYR A 126 4.37 -7.96 4.54
N ALA A 127 4.39 -8.54 5.74
CA ALA A 127 4.01 -7.83 6.97
C ALA A 127 4.97 -6.66 7.25
N ASP A 128 6.26 -6.87 7.10
CA ASP A 128 7.29 -5.84 7.27
C ASP A 128 7.14 -4.71 6.23
N ALA A 129 6.94 -5.06 4.96
CA ALA A 129 6.72 -4.09 3.90
C ALA A 129 5.47 -3.23 4.17
N ARG A 130 4.38 -3.82 4.64
CA ARG A 130 3.17 -3.09 5.05
C ARG A 130 3.42 -2.18 6.24
N HIS A 131 4.18 -2.63 7.22
CA HIS A 131 4.53 -1.81 8.38
C HIS A 131 5.39 -0.60 7.99
N ILE A 132 6.39 -0.80 7.13
CA ILE A 132 7.23 0.28 6.59
C ILE A 132 6.36 1.28 5.82
N ALA A 133 5.55 0.82 4.87
CA ALA A 133 4.66 1.68 4.09
C ALA A 133 3.69 2.49 4.98
N ALA A 134 3.13 1.87 6.02
CA ALA A 134 2.27 2.55 6.99
C ALA A 134 3.02 3.63 7.79
N THR A 135 4.26 3.35 8.18
CA THR A 135 5.12 4.28 8.93
C THR A 135 5.51 5.48 8.06
N GLU A 136 5.93 5.22 6.81
CA GLU A 136 6.27 6.27 5.84
C GLU A 136 5.05 7.14 5.53
N TYR A 137 3.88 6.54 5.33
CA TYR A 137 2.65 7.30 5.13
C TYR A 137 2.31 8.17 6.34
N ALA A 138 2.48 7.65 7.57
CA ALA A 138 2.26 8.43 8.78
C ALA A 138 3.24 9.62 8.89
N GLN A 139 4.50 9.42 8.52
CA GLN A 139 5.51 10.48 8.47
C GLN A 139 5.17 11.53 7.38
N ASN A 140 4.80 11.09 6.18
CA ASN A 140 4.39 11.99 5.10
C ASN A 140 3.17 12.82 5.51
N LYS A 141 2.22 12.21 6.21
CA LYS A 141 1.05 12.90 6.75
C LYS A 141 1.42 13.93 7.83
N ALA A 142 2.37 13.61 8.71
CA ALA A 142 2.86 14.54 9.72
C ALA A 142 3.63 15.71 9.07
N ASN A 143 4.45 15.44 8.05
CA ASN A 143 5.19 16.44 7.30
C ASN A 143 4.25 17.38 6.54
N ALA A 144 3.27 16.83 5.81
CA ALA A 144 2.26 17.63 5.11
C ALA A 144 1.49 18.55 6.08
N ARG A 145 1.10 18.03 7.26
CA ARG A 145 0.47 18.85 8.29
C ARG A 145 1.38 19.98 8.80
N ASN A 146 2.67 19.70 9.00
CA ASN A 146 3.63 20.70 9.45
C ASN A 146 3.86 21.79 8.39
N ILE A 147 3.97 21.41 7.11
CA ILE A 147 4.08 22.35 5.99
C ILE A 147 2.82 23.22 5.92
N ASN A 148 1.64 22.60 5.96
CA ASN A 148 0.38 23.33 5.93
C ASN A 148 0.25 24.32 7.10
N ARG A 149 0.67 23.93 8.31
CA ARG A 149 0.70 24.83 9.48
C ARG A 149 1.65 25.99 9.30
N ARG A 150 2.86 25.77 8.75
CA ARG A 150 3.83 26.83 8.47
C ARG A 150 3.31 27.78 7.41
N ASN A 151 2.74 27.27 6.34
CA ASN A 151 2.16 28.07 5.27
C ASN A 151 1.00 28.92 5.80
N PHE A 152 0.14 28.34 6.65
CA PHE A 152 -0.93 29.07 7.32
C PHE A 152 -0.40 30.18 8.22
N ALA A 153 0.57 29.91 9.08
CA ALA A 153 1.17 30.93 9.95
C ALA A 153 1.86 32.05 9.15
N SER A 154 2.57 31.69 8.07
CA SER A 154 3.21 32.65 7.18
C SER A 154 2.20 33.55 6.48
N ALA A 155 1.11 32.97 5.93
CA ALA A 155 0.05 33.72 5.26
C ALA A 155 -0.63 34.71 6.23
N LEU A 156 -0.90 34.28 7.48
CA LEU A 156 -1.45 35.16 8.52
C LEU A 156 -0.52 36.30 8.90
N ASN A 157 0.78 36.01 9.07
CA ASN A 157 1.78 37.03 9.39
C ASN A 157 1.90 38.06 8.25
N ASN A 158 1.93 37.60 7.00
CA ASN A 158 1.99 38.47 5.82
C ASN A 158 0.72 39.34 5.70
N TRP A 159 -0.44 38.73 5.96
CA TRP A 159 -1.71 39.47 5.97
C TRP A 159 -1.75 40.48 7.10
N GLY A 160 -1.36 40.12 8.33
CA GLY A 160 -1.27 41.04 9.46
C GLY A 160 -0.27 42.20 9.23
N ALA A 161 0.84 41.96 8.53
CA ALA A 161 1.76 43.01 8.11
C ALA A 161 1.11 43.95 7.09
N SER A 162 0.44 43.40 6.08
CA SER A 162 -0.31 44.19 5.05
C SER A 162 -1.39 45.08 5.66
N LEU A 163 -2.04 44.64 6.75
CA LEU A 163 -3.05 45.43 7.46
C LEU A 163 -2.46 46.58 8.25
N ARG A 164 -1.21 46.46 8.76
CA ARG A 164 -0.52 47.57 9.49
C ARG A 164 -0.10 48.70 8.56
N ASP A 165 0.24 48.41 7.32
CA ASP A 165 0.68 49.42 6.34
C ASP A 165 -0.51 50.17 5.72
N LYS A 166 -1.71 49.61 5.74
CA LYS A 166 -2.93 50.29 5.27
C LYS A 166 -3.67 50.85 6.47
N LYS A 167 -3.81 52.17 6.56
CA LYS A 167 -4.67 52.82 7.55
C LYS A 167 -6.00 52.10 7.63
N GLN A 168 -6.24 51.47 8.77
CA GLN A 168 -7.34 50.50 9.04
C GLN A 168 -8.70 50.99 8.57
N THR A 169 -9.33 50.21 7.73
CA THR A 169 -10.76 50.26 7.53
C THR A 169 -11.43 49.31 8.56
N SER A 170 -12.60 49.71 9.08
CA SER A 170 -13.33 48.97 10.12
C SER A 170 -13.67 47.50 9.71
N MET A 171 -13.70 47.20 8.42
CA MET A 171 -13.88 45.83 7.88
C MET A 171 -12.70 44.90 8.14
N ASP A 172 -11.47 45.42 8.12
CA ASP A 172 -10.28 44.62 8.31
C ASP A 172 -10.15 44.15 9.77
N MET A 173 -10.63 44.96 10.71
CA MET A 173 -10.70 44.60 12.13
C MET A 173 -11.74 43.51 12.41
N ALA A 174 -12.93 43.61 11.79
CA ALA A 174 -13.96 42.57 11.93
C ALA A 174 -13.53 41.22 11.34
N ALA A 175 -12.77 41.25 10.25
CA ALA A 175 -12.19 40.03 9.67
C ALA A 175 -11.12 39.40 10.58
N LEU A 176 -10.29 40.21 11.26
CA LEU A 176 -9.29 39.79 12.23
C LEU A 176 -9.94 39.19 13.48
N GLU A 177 -10.98 39.82 14.03
CA GLU A 177 -11.74 39.28 15.15
C GLU A 177 -12.46 37.98 14.82
N MET A 178 -12.92 37.78 13.59
CA MET A 178 -13.53 36.52 13.14
C MET A 178 -12.52 35.39 12.96
N LEU A 179 -11.28 35.69 12.62
CA LEU A 179 -10.23 34.71 12.39
C LEU A 179 -9.49 34.29 13.69
N GLN A 180 -9.44 35.17 14.69
CA GLN A 180 -8.75 34.94 15.95
C GLN A 180 -9.27 33.72 16.75
N PRO A 181 -10.59 33.46 16.86
CA PRO A 181 -11.11 32.24 17.51
C PRO A 181 -10.83 30.97 16.68
N MET A 182 -10.63 31.10 15.36
CA MET A 182 -10.37 29.95 14.46
C MET A 182 -8.94 29.43 14.62
N LEU A 183 -8.01 30.29 15.06
CA LEU A 183 -6.61 29.95 15.34
C LEU A 183 -6.47 29.11 16.61
N ASN A 184 -7.32 29.31 17.61
CA ASN A 184 -7.19 28.71 18.92
C ASN A 184 -7.93 27.35 19.07
N TYR A 185 -8.96 27.06 18.27
CA TYR A 185 -9.89 25.94 18.53
C TYR A 185 -10.33 25.13 17.32
N GLY A 186 -9.79 25.33 16.13
CA GLY A 186 -10.32 24.68 14.91
C GLY A 186 -9.55 23.45 14.46
N THR A 187 -10.23 22.32 14.29
CA THR A 187 -9.80 21.27 13.35
C THR A 187 -9.84 21.87 11.93
N GLU A 188 -8.83 21.55 11.10
CA GLU A 188 -8.62 22.14 9.76
C GLU A 188 -9.87 22.21 8.87
N ASP A 189 -10.77 21.22 8.97
CA ASP A 189 -12.00 21.17 8.17
C ASP A 189 -13.07 22.22 8.58
N ASN A 190 -13.12 22.57 9.87
CA ASN A 190 -14.04 23.60 10.38
C ASN A 190 -13.61 25.00 9.97
N VAL A 191 -12.31 25.26 9.83
CA VAL A 191 -11.78 26.57 9.41
C VAL A 191 -12.15 26.86 7.96
N LEU A 192 -11.97 25.89 7.06
CA LEU A 192 -12.29 26.03 5.63
C LEU A 192 -13.78 26.24 5.38
N ASN A 193 -14.64 25.48 6.06
CA ASN A 193 -16.08 25.63 5.91
C ASN A 193 -16.57 27.01 6.36
N ARG A 194 -15.96 27.59 7.39
CA ARG A 194 -16.30 28.93 7.88
C ARG A 194 -15.75 30.01 6.96
N VAL A 195 -14.51 29.90 6.46
CA VAL A 195 -13.93 30.83 5.48
C VAL A 195 -14.77 30.85 4.21
N ASN A 196 -15.16 29.70 3.67
CA ASN A 196 -16.04 29.61 2.51
C ASN A 196 -17.41 30.23 2.77
N LYS A 197 -17.95 30.12 3.97
CA LYS A 197 -19.23 30.73 4.35
C LYS A 197 -19.12 32.24 4.45
N ILE A 198 -17.97 32.78 4.89
CA ILE A 198 -17.70 34.22 4.94
C ILE A 198 -17.54 34.78 3.51
N LEU A 199 -16.72 34.13 2.68
CA LEU A 199 -16.50 34.50 1.28
C LEU A 199 -17.81 34.53 0.48
N ASN A 200 -18.70 33.55 0.69
CA ASN A 200 -20.02 33.53 0.04
C ASN A 200 -20.96 34.61 0.54
N ARG A 201 -20.84 35.06 1.79
CA ARG A 201 -21.63 36.21 2.30
C ARG A 201 -21.14 37.54 1.74
N VAL A 202 -19.83 37.73 1.62
CA VAL A 202 -19.23 38.95 1.02
C VAL A 202 -19.54 39.02 -0.48
N LYS A 203 -19.67 37.88 -1.16
CA LYS A 203 -19.98 37.85 -2.60
C LYS A 203 -21.45 38.08 -2.93
N ASN A 204 -22.34 37.85 -1.98
CA ASN A 204 -23.79 37.92 -2.18
C ASN A 204 -24.48 39.07 -1.40
N GLY A 205 -23.74 39.91 -0.69
CA GLY A 205 -24.19 41.14 -0.03
C GLY A 205 -23.60 42.38 -0.67
#